data_9e3c9f624f6733b02ca713c7741df13a
#
_entry.id   9e3c9f624f6733b02ca713c7741df13a
#
_cell.length_a   1.000
_cell.length_b   1.000
_cell.length_c   1.000
_cell.angle_alpha   90.00
_cell.angle_beta   90.00
_cell.angle_gamma   90.00
#
_symmetry.space_group_name_H-M   'P 1'
#
loop_
_entity.id
_entity.type
_entity.pdbx_description
1 polymer ?
#
loop_
_entity_poly.entity_id
_entity_poly.type
_entity_poly.pdbx_seq_one_letter_code
_entity_poly.pdbx_strand_id
1 'polypeptide(L)'
;MRQIRVPVLVVGAGPAGLTTAALLAKYGVEVLAITRYPGTAHSPRAHITNQRTIEVFRDLGIEERVRALATPNELMTNNVWATSFADREIARLQTWGTGTRRKADYEAASPSQMCNAPQDLLEPVILGAAREYGARILFNTELVSIRQTEDAVIAQLIDVVTREEIEVIADYAVGADGAQSIVVKQIGFELDGEMGLGCAVNCWLEVDLEKYTAHRPGVLYWMSQPGSDYWVGSGTYICVRPWNEWVLLFMYNPKDGEPDLSHDAVIARARTTIGDPDIPIRVKAVSKWTINRMVARTMVKGRVAIAGDAAHRHPPANGLGSNTSVQDAFNLAWKLAMVVKGQASPALLRTYSDERQPVAETVVNRAIKSVGEMLPIAKALGFSEGQSVEEGWASLDGLFAQDDAGRKRRKALADAVELQNYQFNCHGVELGQHYTSSAIVRDGATFPIPSRDPELYYHPTTTPGASIPHAWIQRDGTQVSTLDLVGQGAFTVLTGAGGHAWLDAAKQVGDEFGIEIRAVSIEHGTSTFDAYGDWARQREIEDHGCVLVRPDRFVAWRSEALADDPAGALRRVLSRILGGAGQARVNADAAALAEA
;
A
#
# COMPACT_ATOMS: atom_id res chain seq x y z
N MET A 1 -8.03 -5.10 -38.02
CA MET A 1 -8.09 -5.13 -36.55
C MET A 1 -7.33 -6.37 -36.06
N ARG A 2 -6.33 -6.21 -35.24
CA ARG A 2 -5.54 -7.30 -34.62
C ARG A 2 -6.32 -7.86 -33.44
N GLN A 3 -6.39 -9.19 -33.30
CA GLN A 3 -7.03 -9.82 -32.15
C GLN A 3 -5.98 -10.49 -31.25
N ILE A 4 -6.14 -10.32 -29.94
CA ILE A 4 -5.30 -10.96 -28.90
C ILE A 4 -6.23 -11.69 -27.93
N ARG A 5 -5.89 -12.93 -27.57
CA ARG A 5 -6.57 -13.66 -26.50
C ARG A 5 -5.59 -13.88 -25.35
N VAL A 6 -6.02 -13.59 -24.13
CA VAL A 6 -5.23 -13.75 -22.89
C VAL A 6 -6.14 -14.16 -21.73
N PRO A 7 -5.65 -14.90 -20.75
CA PRO A 7 -6.42 -15.18 -19.52
C PRO A 7 -6.77 -13.90 -18.76
N VAL A 8 -5.82 -12.96 -18.62
CA VAL A 8 -6.05 -11.72 -17.85
C VAL A 8 -5.57 -10.48 -18.59
N LEU A 9 -6.46 -9.50 -18.71
CA LEU A 9 -6.14 -8.14 -19.14
C LEU A 9 -6.05 -7.21 -17.93
N VAL A 10 -4.95 -6.47 -17.80
CA VAL A 10 -4.79 -5.40 -16.81
C VAL A 10 -4.80 -4.05 -17.51
N VAL A 11 -5.74 -3.19 -17.18
CA VAL A 11 -5.86 -1.85 -17.74
C VAL A 11 -5.27 -0.84 -16.78
N GLY A 12 -4.12 -0.27 -17.16
CA GLY A 12 -3.30 0.63 -16.35
C GLY A 12 -1.98 -0.01 -15.92
N ALA A 13 -0.89 0.76 -16.05
CA ALA A 13 0.47 0.35 -15.68
C ALA A 13 1.08 1.26 -14.58
N GLY A 14 0.26 1.68 -13.63
CA GLY A 14 0.69 2.28 -12.37
C GLY A 14 1.01 1.22 -11.31
N PRO A 15 1.24 1.60 -10.04
CA PRO A 15 1.64 0.67 -8.98
C PRO A 15 0.71 -0.54 -8.83
N ALA A 16 -0.61 -0.33 -8.82
CA ALA A 16 -1.59 -1.43 -8.75
C ALA A 16 -1.50 -2.37 -9.95
N GLY A 17 -1.51 -1.82 -11.17
CA GLY A 17 -1.54 -2.62 -12.40
C GLY A 17 -0.24 -3.38 -12.64
N LEU A 18 0.93 -2.74 -12.47
CA LEU A 18 2.24 -3.38 -12.60
C LEU A 18 2.44 -4.46 -11.54
N THR A 19 2.05 -4.22 -10.29
CA THR A 19 2.15 -5.24 -9.23
C THR A 19 1.22 -6.42 -9.51
N THR A 20 -0.01 -6.16 -9.96
CA THR A 20 -0.95 -7.22 -10.38
C THR A 20 -0.35 -8.06 -11.51
N ALA A 21 0.20 -7.41 -12.54
CA ALA A 21 0.80 -8.10 -13.68
C ALA A 21 2.04 -8.93 -13.25
N ALA A 22 2.91 -8.37 -12.40
CA ALA A 22 4.09 -9.04 -11.89
C ALA A 22 3.71 -10.30 -11.07
N LEU A 23 2.74 -10.18 -10.16
CA LEU A 23 2.29 -11.29 -9.33
C LEU A 23 1.59 -12.38 -10.14
N LEU A 24 0.70 -12.03 -11.07
CA LEU A 24 0.04 -12.99 -11.94
C LEU A 24 1.06 -13.78 -12.77
N ALA A 25 2.02 -13.08 -13.40
CA ALA A 25 3.06 -13.71 -14.17
C ALA A 25 3.95 -14.62 -13.30
N LYS A 26 4.35 -14.15 -12.11
CA LYS A 26 5.07 -14.95 -11.11
C LYS A 26 4.29 -16.21 -10.73
N TYR A 27 2.97 -16.13 -10.63
CA TYR A 27 2.11 -17.27 -10.33
C TYR A 27 1.78 -18.11 -11.57
N GLY A 28 2.45 -17.88 -12.71
CA GLY A 28 2.32 -18.67 -13.93
C GLY A 28 1.01 -18.44 -14.69
N VAL A 29 0.46 -17.23 -14.65
CA VAL A 29 -0.71 -16.82 -15.44
C VAL A 29 -0.24 -15.85 -16.53
N GLU A 30 -0.59 -16.15 -17.80
CA GLU A 30 -0.35 -15.21 -18.90
C GLU A 30 -1.18 -13.95 -18.69
N VAL A 31 -0.52 -12.80 -18.75
CA VAL A 31 -1.14 -11.49 -18.49
C VAL A 31 -0.69 -10.46 -19.50
N LEU A 32 -1.64 -9.68 -19.97
CA LEU A 32 -1.42 -8.49 -20.80
C LEU A 32 -1.78 -7.25 -19.98
N ALA A 33 -0.82 -6.36 -19.73
CA ALA A 33 -1.09 -5.04 -19.16
C ALA A 33 -0.97 -3.97 -20.24
N ILE A 34 -1.83 -2.96 -20.19
CA ILE A 34 -1.85 -1.84 -21.15
C ILE A 34 -1.81 -0.50 -20.44
N THR A 35 -1.21 0.49 -21.11
CA THR A 35 -1.29 1.89 -20.68
C THR A 35 -1.20 2.82 -21.89
N ARG A 36 -1.97 3.91 -21.88
CA ARG A 36 -1.92 4.95 -22.90
C ARG A 36 -0.63 5.77 -22.90
N TYR A 37 0.13 5.71 -21.82
CA TYR A 37 1.38 6.45 -21.65
C TYR A 37 2.54 5.73 -22.33
N PRO A 38 3.60 6.48 -22.73
CA PRO A 38 4.77 5.90 -23.41
C PRO A 38 5.73 5.14 -22.47
N GLY A 39 5.49 5.21 -21.16
CA GLY A 39 6.35 4.61 -20.15
C GLY A 39 5.70 4.63 -18.77
N THR A 40 6.49 4.34 -17.76
CA THR A 40 6.13 4.48 -16.34
C THR A 40 6.01 5.95 -15.94
N ALA A 41 5.65 6.24 -14.69
CA ALA A 41 5.52 7.59 -14.18
C ALA A 41 6.78 8.42 -14.50
N HIS A 42 6.58 9.62 -15.05
CA HIS A 42 7.63 10.55 -15.46
C HIS A 42 7.79 11.71 -14.46
N SER A 43 7.07 11.68 -13.36
CA SER A 43 7.13 12.67 -12.29
C SER A 43 6.94 12.02 -10.93
N PRO A 44 7.61 12.52 -9.88
CA PRO A 44 7.44 12.02 -8.53
C PRO A 44 6.01 12.34 -8.05
N ARG A 45 5.36 11.33 -7.47
CA ARG A 45 4.02 11.43 -6.87
C ARG A 45 4.06 10.82 -5.49
N ALA A 46 3.36 9.69 -5.28
CA ALA A 46 3.49 8.93 -4.04
C ALA A 46 4.96 8.59 -3.78
N HIS A 47 5.39 8.77 -2.53
CA HIS A 47 6.80 8.62 -2.20
C HIS A 47 7.07 7.74 -0.97
N ILE A 48 6.14 7.66 -0.01
CA ILE A 48 6.29 6.80 1.17
C ILE A 48 5.89 5.36 0.81
N THR A 49 6.82 4.43 1.05
CA THR A 49 6.59 3.00 0.91
C THR A 49 6.68 2.37 2.30
N ASN A 50 5.53 1.93 2.82
CA ASN A 50 5.42 1.37 4.18
C ASN A 50 5.88 -0.08 4.25
N GLN A 51 6.04 -0.60 5.48
CA GLN A 51 6.53 -1.96 5.69
C GLN A 51 5.69 -3.02 4.96
N ARG A 52 4.35 -2.94 5.00
CA ARG A 52 3.48 -3.89 4.32
C ARG A 52 3.75 -3.94 2.81
N THR A 53 3.96 -2.81 2.19
CA THR A 53 4.28 -2.74 0.76
C THR A 53 5.66 -3.30 0.45
N ILE A 54 6.65 -3.02 1.30
CA ILE A 54 7.98 -3.64 1.15
C ILE A 54 7.92 -5.15 1.34
N GLU A 55 7.07 -5.67 2.24
CA GLU A 55 6.83 -7.11 2.38
C GLU A 55 6.24 -7.74 1.10
N VAL A 56 5.38 -7.02 0.37
CA VAL A 56 4.91 -7.47 -0.96
C VAL A 56 6.07 -7.48 -1.95
N PHE A 57 6.93 -6.47 -1.93
CA PHE A 57 8.13 -6.45 -2.79
C PHE A 57 9.15 -7.51 -2.40
N ARG A 58 9.25 -7.87 -1.12
CA ARG A 58 10.00 -9.02 -0.63
C ARG A 58 9.44 -10.32 -1.20
N ASP A 59 8.13 -10.49 -1.22
CA ASP A 59 7.46 -11.64 -1.85
C ASP A 59 7.75 -11.70 -3.35
N LEU A 60 7.74 -10.56 -4.03
CA LEU A 60 8.12 -10.44 -5.45
C LEU A 60 9.63 -10.65 -5.71
N GLY A 61 10.48 -10.62 -4.67
CA GLY A 61 11.94 -10.72 -4.82
C GLY A 61 12.61 -9.42 -5.30
N ILE A 62 12.00 -8.27 -5.09
CA ILE A 62 12.51 -6.96 -5.53
C ILE A 62 12.79 -5.97 -4.39
N GLU A 63 12.65 -6.37 -3.12
CA GLU A 63 12.87 -5.51 -1.96
C GLU A 63 14.21 -4.78 -2.03
N GLU A 64 15.31 -5.51 -2.26
CA GLU A 64 16.65 -4.92 -2.32
C GLU A 64 16.82 -3.93 -3.49
N ARG A 65 16.16 -4.20 -4.63
CA ARG A 65 16.19 -3.30 -5.79
C ARG A 65 15.45 -1.99 -5.48
N VAL A 66 14.34 -2.05 -4.76
CA VAL A 66 13.60 -0.87 -4.31
C VAL A 66 14.42 -0.08 -3.29
N ARG A 67 14.99 -0.76 -2.28
CA ARG A 67 15.81 -0.12 -1.24
C ARG A 67 17.04 0.59 -1.80
N ALA A 68 17.68 0.03 -2.82
CA ALA A 68 18.86 0.62 -3.47
C ALA A 68 18.58 1.96 -4.15
N LEU A 69 17.32 2.24 -4.54
CA LEU A 69 16.91 3.48 -5.21
C LEU A 69 16.22 4.48 -4.27
N ALA A 70 15.76 4.00 -3.13
CA ALA A 70 14.97 4.78 -2.18
C ALA A 70 15.85 5.61 -1.24
N THR A 71 15.29 6.70 -0.71
CA THR A 71 15.84 7.31 0.50
C THR A 71 15.63 6.35 1.66
N PRO A 72 16.70 5.93 2.36
CA PRO A 72 16.59 4.96 3.43
C PRO A 72 15.89 5.56 4.66
N ASN A 73 15.35 4.68 5.51
CA ASN A 73 14.57 5.06 6.69
C ASN A 73 15.32 6.01 7.63
N GLU A 74 16.64 5.84 7.77
CA GLU A 74 17.49 6.67 8.63
C GLU A 74 17.50 8.16 8.21
N LEU A 75 17.26 8.46 6.94
CA LEU A 75 17.18 9.82 6.43
C LEU A 75 15.74 10.38 6.44
N MET A 76 14.74 9.59 6.86
CA MET A 76 13.33 9.99 6.95
C MET A 76 12.93 10.46 8.36
N THR A 77 13.90 10.68 9.23
CA THR A 77 13.69 10.77 10.68
C THR A 77 12.73 11.88 11.11
N ASN A 78 12.74 13.01 10.42
CA ASN A 78 12.02 14.18 10.88
C ASN A 78 10.94 14.64 9.89
N ASN A 79 9.79 15.03 10.42
CA ASN A 79 8.92 16.03 9.86
C ASN A 79 9.18 17.36 10.56
N VAL A 80 9.45 18.41 9.81
CA VAL A 80 9.87 19.70 10.33
C VAL A 80 8.85 20.76 9.93
N TRP A 81 8.37 21.54 10.88
CA TRP A 81 7.61 22.77 10.66
C TRP A 81 8.53 23.96 10.90
N ALA A 82 8.60 24.87 9.94
CA ALA A 82 9.48 26.04 9.98
C ALA A 82 8.82 27.23 9.28
N THR A 83 9.30 28.43 9.52
CA THR A 83 8.91 29.61 8.73
C THR A 83 9.54 29.57 7.35
N SER A 84 10.77 29.09 7.25
CA SER A 84 11.47 28.76 6.01
C SER A 84 12.60 27.76 6.33
N PHE A 85 13.29 27.25 5.32
CA PHE A 85 14.48 26.41 5.57
C PHE A 85 15.60 27.17 6.28
N ALA A 86 15.79 28.44 5.93
CA ALA A 86 16.89 29.27 6.43
C ALA A 86 16.57 30.00 7.74
N ASP A 87 15.30 30.03 8.18
CA ASP A 87 14.86 30.78 9.35
C ASP A 87 14.38 29.85 10.47
N ARG A 88 13.40 30.29 11.24
CA ARG A 88 12.97 29.66 12.49
C ARG A 88 12.33 28.29 12.30
N GLU A 89 12.88 27.28 12.95
CA GLU A 89 12.18 26.03 13.19
C GLU A 89 11.10 26.24 14.26
N ILE A 90 9.89 25.81 13.95
CA ILE A 90 8.71 25.93 14.82
C ILE A 90 8.54 24.67 15.66
N ALA A 91 8.61 23.50 15.02
CA ALA A 91 8.42 22.20 15.65
C ALA A 91 9.05 21.07 14.83
N ARG A 92 9.23 19.93 15.46
CA ARG A 92 9.74 18.72 14.83
C ARG A 92 9.06 17.49 15.44
N LEU A 93 8.72 16.51 14.58
CA LEU A 93 8.22 15.20 14.96
C LEU A 93 9.12 14.12 14.38
N GLN A 94 9.50 13.13 15.20
CA GLN A 94 10.14 11.92 14.69
C GLN A 94 9.09 11.01 14.06
N THR A 95 9.32 10.58 12.83
CA THR A 95 8.32 9.94 11.96
C THR A 95 8.78 8.60 11.43
N TRP A 96 7.87 7.85 10.87
CA TRP A 96 8.12 6.62 10.11
C TRP A 96 8.87 5.54 10.91
N GLY A 97 8.57 5.45 12.22
CA GLY A 97 9.20 4.48 13.09
C GLY A 97 10.67 4.75 13.46
N THR A 98 11.25 5.89 13.06
CA THR A 98 12.67 6.20 13.33
C THR A 98 12.93 6.71 14.74
N GLY A 99 11.91 7.24 15.40
CA GLY A 99 12.03 7.82 16.74
C GLY A 99 12.22 6.78 17.82
N THR A 100 12.97 7.14 18.88
CA THR A 100 13.30 6.23 20.00
C THR A 100 12.09 5.62 20.71
N ARG A 101 10.94 6.31 20.68
CA ARG A 101 9.68 5.81 21.26
C ARG A 101 8.94 4.81 20.36
N ARG A 102 9.33 4.67 19.10
CA ARG A 102 8.59 3.88 18.09
C ARG A 102 9.45 2.84 17.38
N LYS A 103 10.78 3.02 17.34
CA LYS A 103 11.71 2.21 16.55
C LYS A 103 11.58 0.72 16.86
N ALA A 104 11.53 0.34 18.12
CA ALA A 104 11.41 -1.07 18.52
C ALA A 104 10.07 -1.69 18.07
N ASP A 105 8.97 -0.93 18.06
CA ASP A 105 7.68 -1.40 17.57
C ASP A 105 7.74 -1.74 16.08
N TYR A 106 8.41 -0.90 15.27
CA TYR A 106 8.55 -1.11 13.83
C TYR A 106 9.51 -2.25 13.50
N GLU A 107 10.64 -2.35 14.21
CA GLU A 107 11.61 -3.45 14.04
C GLU A 107 11.05 -4.81 14.44
N ALA A 108 10.19 -4.84 15.47
CA ALA A 108 9.53 -6.08 15.90
C ALA A 108 8.37 -6.51 14.99
N ALA A 109 7.79 -5.58 14.22
CA ALA A 109 6.60 -5.86 13.42
C ALA A 109 6.90 -6.43 12.04
N SER A 110 8.09 -6.20 11.48
CA SER A 110 8.42 -6.58 10.11
C SER A 110 9.94 -6.75 9.91
N PRO A 111 10.38 -7.70 9.08
CA PRO A 111 11.78 -7.80 8.65
C PRO A 111 12.18 -6.68 7.70
N SER A 112 11.20 -5.96 7.17
CA SER A 112 11.35 -4.93 6.15
C SER A 112 11.22 -3.54 6.76
N GLN A 113 12.05 -2.59 6.31
CA GLN A 113 11.97 -1.20 6.74
C GLN A 113 11.18 -0.35 5.74
N MET A 114 10.51 0.68 6.24
CA MET A 114 9.93 1.73 5.38
C MET A 114 11.03 2.48 4.62
N CYS A 115 10.69 3.01 3.47
CA CYS A 115 11.58 3.87 2.70
C CYS A 115 10.80 4.96 1.96
N ASN A 116 11.52 6.00 1.51
CA ASN A 116 10.98 7.00 0.61
C ASN A 116 11.38 6.62 -0.83
N ALA A 117 10.44 6.00 -1.54
CA ALA A 117 10.60 5.57 -2.93
C ALA A 117 9.57 6.26 -3.82
N PRO A 118 9.88 7.46 -4.37
CA PRO A 118 8.99 8.16 -5.29
C PRO A 118 8.56 7.28 -6.48
N GLN A 119 7.34 7.49 -6.93
CA GLN A 119 6.69 6.62 -7.92
C GLN A 119 7.46 6.48 -9.23
N ASP A 120 8.12 7.55 -9.68
CA ASP A 120 8.97 7.55 -10.89
C ASP A 120 10.22 6.67 -10.76
N LEU A 121 10.68 6.41 -9.54
CA LEU A 121 11.77 5.47 -9.24
C LEU A 121 11.25 4.05 -9.01
N LEU A 122 10.09 3.92 -8.38
CA LEU A 122 9.51 2.64 -7.98
C LEU A 122 8.93 1.85 -9.16
N GLU A 123 8.15 2.51 -10.01
CA GLU A 123 7.46 1.83 -11.13
C GLU A 123 8.41 1.11 -12.10
N PRO A 124 9.58 1.67 -12.49
CA PRO A 124 10.54 0.94 -13.32
C PRO A 124 11.04 -0.37 -12.70
N VAL A 125 11.15 -0.45 -11.37
CA VAL A 125 11.57 -1.69 -10.68
C VAL A 125 10.46 -2.73 -10.75
N ILE A 126 9.21 -2.35 -10.52
CA ILE A 126 8.05 -3.26 -10.61
C ILE A 126 7.87 -3.72 -12.07
N LEU A 127 8.01 -2.81 -13.04
CA LEU A 127 7.96 -3.12 -14.47
C LEU A 127 9.04 -4.14 -14.86
N GLY A 128 10.27 -3.95 -14.36
CA GLY A 128 11.38 -4.89 -14.57
C GLY A 128 10.99 -6.29 -14.09
N ALA A 129 10.51 -6.42 -12.87
CA ALA A 129 10.05 -7.69 -12.30
C ALA A 129 8.89 -8.30 -13.10
N ALA A 130 7.90 -7.49 -13.49
CA ALA A 130 6.77 -7.97 -14.29
C ALA A 130 7.25 -8.61 -15.61
N ARG A 131 8.21 -7.99 -16.28
CA ARG A 131 8.81 -8.50 -17.53
C ARG A 131 9.66 -9.74 -17.29
N GLU A 132 10.45 -9.75 -16.23
CA GLU A 132 11.29 -10.91 -15.84
C GLU A 132 10.43 -12.15 -15.57
N TYR A 133 9.25 -11.99 -15.01
CA TYR A 133 8.27 -13.07 -14.80
C TYR A 133 7.45 -13.41 -16.06
N GLY A 134 7.56 -12.64 -17.14
CA GLY A 134 6.91 -12.92 -18.42
C GLY A 134 5.62 -12.14 -18.68
N ALA A 135 5.28 -11.14 -17.89
CA ALA A 135 4.13 -10.28 -18.19
C ALA A 135 4.37 -9.46 -19.47
N ARG A 136 3.35 -9.36 -20.32
CA ARG A 136 3.38 -8.53 -21.53
C ARG A 136 2.81 -7.16 -21.18
N ILE A 137 3.58 -6.09 -21.46
CA ILE A 137 3.15 -4.72 -21.21
C ILE A 137 3.18 -3.93 -22.53
N LEU A 138 2.03 -3.39 -22.92
CA LEU A 138 1.90 -2.51 -24.08
C LEU A 138 1.76 -1.07 -23.61
N PHE A 139 2.76 -0.28 -23.88
CA PHE A 139 2.72 1.18 -23.77
C PHE A 139 2.05 1.81 -24.98
N ASN A 140 1.71 3.09 -24.90
CA ASN A 140 1.00 3.81 -25.96
C ASN A 140 -0.31 3.12 -26.39
N THR A 141 -0.92 2.34 -25.52
CA THR A 141 -2.11 1.55 -25.83
C THR A 141 -3.26 1.97 -24.92
N GLU A 142 -4.27 2.58 -25.48
CA GLU A 142 -5.43 3.13 -24.78
C GLU A 142 -6.63 2.21 -24.88
N LEU A 143 -7.34 2.02 -23.76
CA LEU A 143 -8.62 1.36 -23.73
C LEU A 143 -9.70 2.31 -24.30
N VAL A 144 -10.36 1.91 -25.38
CA VAL A 144 -11.48 2.64 -26.00
C VAL A 144 -12.82 2.16 -25.42
N SER A 145 -12.99 0.85 -25.36
CA SER A 145 -14.20 0.28 -24.77
C SER A 145 -13.93 -1.07 -24.13
N ILE A 146 -14.73 -1.38 -23.11
CA ILE A 146 -14.71 -2.67 -22.42
C ILE A 146 -16.14 -3.10 -22.09
N ARG A 147 -16.43 -4.35 -22.32
CA ARG A 147 -17.67 -5.00 -21.92
C ARG A 147 -17.39 -6.43 -21.49
N GLN A 148 -18.27 -7.00 -20.70
CA GLN A 148 -18.20 -8.42 -20.35
C GLN A 148 -19.42 -9.18 -20.86
N THR A 149 -19.21 -10.44 -21.15
CA THR A 149 -20.22 -11.44 -21.42
C THR A 149 -20.23 -12.45 -20.28
N GLU A 150 -21.02 -13.49 -20.38
CA GLU A 150 -21.03 -14.59 -19.43
C GLU A 150 -19.67 -15.32 -19.39
N ASP A 151 -18.98 -15.44 -20.54
CA ASP A 151 -17.75 -16.23 -20.70
C ASP A 151 -16.46 -15.41 -20.79
N ALA A 152 -16.52 -14.13 -21.17
CA ALA A 152 -15.34 -13.35 -21.48
C ALA A 152 -15.51 -11.85 -21.21
N VAL A 153 -14.37 -11.16 -21.13
CA VAL A 153 -14.25 -9.70 -21.21
C VAL A 153 -13.73 -9.36 -22.61
N ILE A 154 -14.37 -8.42 -23.29
CA ILE A 154 -13.99 -7.94 -24.62
C ILE A 154 -13.62 -6.48 -24.51
N ALA A 155 -12.38 -6.15 -24.86
CA ALA A 155 -11.83 -4.80 -24.84
C ALA A 155 -11.37 -4.37 -26.23
N GLN A 156 -11.76 -3.15 -26.62
CA GLN A 156 -11.25 -2.49 -27.82
C GLN A 156 -10.16 -1.50 -27.39
N LEU A 157 -8.99 -1.67 -27.96
CA LEU A 157 -7.82 -0.86 -27.70
C LEU A 157 -7.39 -0.13 -28.97
N ILE A 158 -6.67 0.96 -28.78
CA ILE A 158 -6.01 1.68 -29.86
C ILE A 158 -4.56 1.99 -29.47
N ASP A 159 -3.61 1.69 -30.35
CA ASP A 159 -2.26 2.23 -30.24
C ASP A 159 -2.32 3.73 -30.57
N VAL A 160 -1.97 4.58 -29.61
CA VAL A 160 -2.12 6.05 -29.77
C VAL A 160 -1.13 6.66 -30.74
N VAL A 161 -0.04 5.93 -31.08
CA VAL A 161 1.00 6.36 -32.02
C VAL A 161 0.69 5.90 -33.43
N THR A 162 0.45 4.59 -33.62
CA THR A 162 0.21 3.99 -34.94
C THR A 162 -1.23 4.02 -35.39
N ARG A 163 -2.15 4.26 -34.45
CA ARG A 163 -3.62 4.20 -34.63
C ARG A 163 -4.13 2.81 -34.97
N GLU A 164 -3.33 1.77 -34.76
CA GLU A 164 -3.74 0.38 -34.90
C GLU A 164 -4.85 0.04 -33.90
N GLU A 165 -5.94 -0.53 -34.38
CA GLU A 165 -7.01 -1.05 -33.53
C GLU A 165 -6.73 -2.50 -33.15
N ILE A 166 -6.89 -2.80 -31.85
CA ILE A 166 -6.63 -4.11 -31.27
C ILE A 166 -7.86 -4.53 -30.45
N GLU A 167 -8.38 -5.71 -30.75
CA GLU A 167 -9.39 -6.35 -29.91
C GLU A 167 -8.73 -7.34 -28.96
N VAL A 168 -9.02 -7.23 -27.67
CA VAL A 168 -8.56 -8.20 -26.65
C VAL A 168 -9.77 -8.95 -26.11
N ILE A 169 -9.67 -10.29 -26.14
CA ILE A 169 -10.62 -11.20 -25.49
C ILE A 169 -9.89 -11.80 -24.30
N ALA A 170 -10.39 -11.54 -23.10
CA ALA A 170 -9.80 -12.03 -21.85
C ALA A 170 -10.83 -12.81 -21.02
N ASP A 171 -10.36 -13.79 -20.23
CA ASP A 171 -11.25 -14.47 -19.30
C ASP A 171 -11.64 -13.55 -18.15
N TYR A 172 -10.70 -12.70 -17.70
CA TYR A 172 -10.89 -11.69 -16.64
C TYR A 172 -10.17 -10.40 -16.98
N ALA A 173 -10.62 -9.29 -16.39
CA ALA A 173 -9.92 -8.01 -16.48
C ALA A 173 -9.76 -7.34 -15.11
N VAL A 174 -8.68 -6.55 -14.99
CA VAL A 174 -8.41 -5.71 -13.81
C VAL A 174 -8.27 -4.26 -14.26
N GLY A 175 -9.19 -3.41 -13.79
CA GLY A 175 -9.14 -1.96 -13.98
C GLY A 175 -8.24 -1.31 -12.93
N ALA A 176 -7.05 -0.91 -13.34
CA ALA A 176 -6.07 -0.16 -12.54
C ALA A 176 -5.70 1.16 -13.25
N ASP A 177 -6.67 1.74 -13.97
CA ASP A 177 -6.55 2.88 -14.87
C ASP A 177 -6.76 4.24 -14.18
N GLY A 178 -6.67 4.23 -12.84
CA GLY A 178 -6.56 5.44 -12.03
C GLY A 178 -7.89 6.18 -11.82
N ALA A 179 -7.79 7.40 -11.32
CA ALA A 179 -8.94 8.18 -10.86
C ALA A 179 -9.98 8.53 -11.95
N GLN A 180 -9.61 8.48 -13.23
CA GLN A 180 -10.53 8.73 -14.36
C GLN A 180 -10.92 7.43 -15.08
N SER A 181 -10.90 6.32 -14.38
CA SER A 181 -11.11 4.97 -14.92
C SER A 181 -12.23 4.86 -15.94
N ILE A 182 -11.89 4.37 -17.12
CA ILE A 182 -12.84 3.99 -18.17
C ILE A 182 -13.50 2.67 -17.80
N VAL A 183 -12.75 1.75 -17.17
CA VAL A 183 -13.27 0.46 -16.70
C VAL A 183 -14.41 0.68 -15.71
N VAL A 184 -14.21 1.55 -14.72
CA VAL A 184 -15.26 1.91 -13.74
C VAL A 184 -16.52 2.40 -14.42
N LYS A 185 -16.39 3.33 -15.36
CA LYS A 185 -17.52 3.96 -16.07
C LYS A 185 -18.28 2.96 -16.94
N GLN A 186 -17.57 2.14 -17.71
CA GLN A 186 -18.21 1.28 -18.72
C GLN A 186 -18.75 -0.04 -18.15
N ILE A 187 -18.12 -0.57 -17.10
CA ILE A 187 -18.62 -1.75 -16.38
C ILE A 187 -19.72 -1.34 -15.38
N GLY A 188 -19.78 -0.04 -15.04
CA GLY A 188 -20.81 0.51 -14.17
C GLY A 188 -20.53 0.25 -12.68
N PHE A 189 -19.29 0.34 -12.23
CA PHE A 189 -18.99 0.37 -10.79
C PHE A 189 -19.49 1.67 -10.16
N GLU A 190 -20.04 1.57 -8.95
CA GLU A 190 -20.51 2.70 -8.18
C GLU A 190 -19.47 3.06 -7.09
N LEU A 191 -19.17 4.35 -6.98
CA LEU A 191 -18.28 4.90 -5.97
C LEU A 191 -19.05 5.90 -5.11
N ASP A 192 -18.92 5.78 -3.79
CA ASP A 192 -19.44 6.74 -2.82
C ASP A 192 -18.35 7.75 -2.44
N GLY A 193 -18.75 9.00 -2.24
CA GLY A 193 -17.85 10.04 -1.75
C GLY A 193 -18.05 11.40 -2.38
N GLU A 194 -17.01 12.22 -2.29
CA GLU A 194 -17.00 13.61 -2.75
C GLU A 194 -15.75 13.89 -3.57
N MET A 195 -15.89 14.68 -4.62
CA MET A 195 -14.80 15.15 -5.48
C MET A 195 -14.58 16.66 -5.29
N GLY A 196 -13.34 17.12 -5.51
CA GLY A 196 -13.05 18.55 -5.50
C GLY A 196 -12.97 19.17 -4.10
N LEU A 197 -12.56 18.41 -3.09
CA LEU A 197 -12.43 18.89 -1.69
C LEU A 197 -11.30 19.90 -1.50
N GLY A 198 -10.39 20.03 -2.45
CA GLY A 198 -9.31 21.01 -2.45
C GLY A 198 -8.49 20.94 -3.73
N CYS A 199 -7.78 22.02 -4.03
CA CYS A 199 -6.89 22.13 -5.18
C CYS A 199 -5.45 22.29 -4.72
N ALA A 200 -4.53 21.60 -5.37
CA ALA A 200 -3.12 21.64 -5.05
C ALA A 200 -2.25 21.68 -6.32
N VAL A 201 -1.06 22.23 -6.16
CA VAL A 201 -0.01 22.29 -7.17
C VAL A 201 1.22 21.55 -6.66
N ASN A 202 1.80 20.73 -7.51
CA ASN A 202 3.11 20.13 -7.31
C ASN A 202 4.10 20.77 -8.28
N CYS A 203 5.16 21.36 -7.75
CA CYS A 203 6.29 21.90 -8.51
C CYS A 203 7.51 21.02 -8.27
N TRP A 204 7.93 20.29 -9.27
CA TRP A 204 9.13 19.43 -9.21
C TRP A 204 10.35 20.27 -9.47
N LEU A 205 11.22 20.37 -8.47
CA LEU A 205 12.35 21.28 -8.42
C LEU A 205 13.67 20.50 -8.30
N GLU A 206 14.69 21.00 -8.96
CA GLU A 206 16.08 20.68 -8.69
C GLU A 206 16.68 21.88 -7.94
N VAL A 207 17.03 21.65 -6.68
CA VAL A 207 17.58 22.65 -5.76
C VAL A 207 18.34 21.94 -4.65
N ASP A 208 19.57 22.40 -4.37
CA ASP A 208 20.38 21.83 -3.29
C ASP A 208 19.99 22.48 -1.95
N LEU A 209 19.38 21.67 -1.08
CA LEU A 209 18.98 22.03 0.28
C LEU A 209 19.84 21.36 1.36
N GLU A 210 20.97 20.75 1.03
CA GLU A 210 21.79 20.00 1.98
C GLU A 210 22.16 20.83 3.21
N LYS A 211 22.60 22.09 3.03
CA LYS A 211 22.97 22.99 4.13
C LYS A 211 21.85 23.26 5.13
N TYR A 212 20.57 23.09 4.70
CA TYR A 212 19.39 23.31 5.53
C TYR A 212 18.78 22.03 6.10
N THR A 213 19.15 20.86 5.56
CA THR A 213 18.50 19.58 5.87
C THR A 213 19.41 18.57 6.54
N ALA A 214 20.74 18.61 6.29
CA ALA A 214 21.69 17.61 6.79
C ALA A 214 21.69 17.45 8.31
N HIS A 215 21.48 18.54 9.07
CA HIS A 215 21.44 18.52 10.53
C HIS A 215 20.06 18.09 11.11
N ARG A 216 19.05 17.94 10.25
CA ARG A 216 17.67 17.52 10.59
C ARG A 216 17.06 16.71 9.45
N PRO A 217 17.67 15.57 9.07
CA PRO A 217 17.26 14.82 7.90
C PRO A 217 15.79 14.41 7.99
N GLY A 218 15.09 14.56 6.88
CA GLY A 218 13.67 14.26 6.77
C GLY A 218 13.20 14.31 5.32
N VAL A 219 12.05 13.76 5.05
CA VAL A 219 11.46 13.75 3.69
C VAL A 219 10.29 14.71 3.53
N LEU A 220 9.85 15.35 4.63
CA LEU A 220 8.78 16.35 4.62
C LEU A 220 9.16 17.56 5.46
N TYR A 221 9.05 18.74 4.84
CA TYR A 221 9.28 20.03 5.49
C TYR A 221 8.09 20.96 5.19
N TRP A 222 7.45 21.42 6.26
CA TRP A 222 6.22 22.23 6.21
C TRP A 222 6.54 23.68 6.48
N MET A 223 6.40 24.55 5.47
CA MET A 223 6.63 25.98 5.61
C MET A 223 5.34 26.67 6.03
N SER A 224 5.41 27.45 7.10
CA SER A 224 4.27 28.15 7.69
C SER A 224 4.61 29.64 7.79
N GLN A 225 4.23 30.39 6.76
CA GLN A 225 4.45 31.83 6.67
C GLN A 225 3.12 32.57 6.68
N PRO A 226 3.00 33.70 7.40
CA PRO A 226 1.85 34.58 7.29
C PRO A 226 1.66 35.12 5.87
N GLY A 227 0.41 35.40 5.49
CA GLY A 227 0.09 36.00 4.19
C GLY A 227 0.23 35.03 3.00
N SER A 228 0.30 33.72 3.24
CA SER A 228 0.24 32.73 2.17
C SER A 228 -1.18 32.61 1.62
N ASP A 229 -1.29 32.12 0.37
CA ASP A 229 -2.59 31.89 -0.30
C ASP A 229 -3.46 30.85 0.43
N TYR A 230 -2.85 30.10 1.32
CA TYR A 230 -3.52 29.09 2.14
C TYR A 230 -2.96 29.12 3.57
N TRP A 231 -3.78 29.48 4.52
CA TRP A 231 -3.39 29.72 5.93
C TRP A 231 -2.87 28.47 6.67
N VAL A 232 -3.09 27.28 6.16
CA VAL A 232 -2.59 26.02 6.75
C VAL A 232 -1.10 25.81 6.48
N GLY A 233 -0.57 26.39 5.39
CA GLY A 233 0.83 26.25 5.03
C GLY A 233 1.16 26.98 3.72
N SER A 234 2.36 27.54 3.68
CA SER A 234 2.87 28.30 2.51
C SER A 234 3.44 27.37 1.44
N GLY A 235 3.78 26.15 1.84
CA GLY A 235 4.30 25.10 0.98
C GLY A 235 4.85 23.92 1.78
N THR A 236 4.76 22.75 1.21
CA THR A 236 5.35 21.52 1.76
C THR A 236 6.41 21.01 0.81
N TYR A 237 7.62 20.87 1.29
CA TYR A 237 8.69 20.24 0.52
C TYR A 237 8.72 18.74 0.77
N ILE A 238 8.64 17.99 -0.32
CA ILE A 238 8.69 16.52 -0.35
C ILE A 238 10.00 16.13 -1.00
N CYS A 239 10.86 15.39 -0.29
CA CYS A 239 12.14 14.94 -0.82
C CYS A 239 11.93 13.85 -1.88
N VAL A 240 12.50 14.05 -3.07
CA VAL A 240 12.56 13.06 -4.15
C VAL A 240 13.91 12.34 -4.10
N ARG A 241 15.00 13.09 -4.07
CA ARG A 241 16.37 12.61 -3.82
C ARG A 241 17.07 13.52 -2.83
N PRO A 242 17.65 12.98 -1.77
CA PRO A 242 18.41 13.74 -0.80
C PRO A 242 19.66 14.38 -1.46
N TRP A 243 19.90 15.65 -1.35
CA TRP A 243 19.03 16.74 -0.84
C TRP A 243 18.82 17.75 -1.96
N ASN A 244 18.90 17.28 -3.21
CA ASN A 244 18.99 18.11 -4.41
C ASN A 244 17.76 18.03 -5.33
N GLU A 245 16.76 17.22 -4.99
CA GLU A 245 15.55 17.10 -5.80
C GLU A 245 14.30 17.01 -4.91
N TRP A 246 13.34 17.93 -5.16
CA TRP A 246 12.20 18.16 -4.29
C TRP A 246 10.91 18.40 -5.07
N VAL A 247 9.79 18.07 -4.46
CA VAL A 247 8.48 18.60 -4.87
C VAL A 247 8.07 19.66 -3.86
N LEU A 248 7.87 20.89 -4.31
CA LEU A 248 7.14 21.90 -3.57
C LEU A 248 5.65 21.73 -3.85
N LEU A 249 4.90 21.35 -2.83
CA LEU A 249 3.45 21.25 -2.86
C LEU A 249 2.85 22.47 -2.17
N PHE A 250 1.88 23.13 -2.79
CA PHE A 250 1.05 24.12 -2.13
C PHE A 250 -0.41 24.01 -2.56
N MET A 251 -1.30 24.44 -1.68
CA MET A 251 -2.73 24.47 -1.94
C MET A 251 -3.18 25.86 -2.36
N TYR A 252 -4.26 25.93 -3.12
CA TYR A 252 -4.89 27.19 -3.50
C TYR A 252 -6.42 27.05 -3.50
N ASN A 253 -7.11 28.16 -3.32
CA ASN A 253 -8.55 28.23 -3.43
C ASN A 253 -8.92 28.71 -4.85
N PRO A 254 -9.57 27.89 -5.69
CA PRO A 254 -9.92 28.27 -7.06
C PRO A 254 -10.91 29.44 -7.13
N LYS A 255 -11.57 29.82 -6.03
CA LYS A 255 -12.44 31.01 -5.97
C LYS A 255 -11.64 32.32 -6.00
N ASP A 256 -10.38 32.27 -5.56
CA ASP A 256 -9.47 33.43 -5.56
C ASP A 256 -8.71 33.54 -6.88
N GLY A 257 -8.99 32.65 -7.84
CA GLY A 257 -8.36 32.56 -9.14
C GLY A 257 -7.33 31.46 -9.24
N GLU A 258 -6.81 31.27 -10.46
CA GLU A 258 -5.75 30.30 -10.73
C GLU A 258 -4.39 30.93 -10.38
N PRO A 259 -3.51 30.20 -9.66
CA PRO A 259 -2.17 30.69 -9.36
C PRO A 259 -1.32 30.82 -10.62
N ASP A 260 -0.42 31.81 -10.65
CA ASP A 260 0.61 31.88 -11.68
C ASP A 260 1.60 30.72 -11.51
N LEU A 261 1.67 29.87 -12.52
CA LEU A 261 2.52 28.67 -12.58
C LEU A 261 3.67 28.81 -13.57
N SER A 262 3.99 30.03 -14.00
CA SER A 262 5.22 30.32 -14.75
C SER A 262 6.44 29.90 -13.93
N HIS A 263 7.52 29.51 -14.61
CA HIS A 263 8.74 29.10 -13.90
C HIS A 263 9.26 30.21 -12.97
N ASP A 264 9.14 31.47 -13.35
CA ASP A 264 9.59 32.61 -12.54
C ASP A 264 8.76 32.75 -11.26
N ALA A 265 7.44 32.59 -11.34
CA ALA A 265 6.55 32.64 -10.18
C ALA A 265 6.81 31.45 -9.22
N VAL A 266 7.04 30.24 -9.76
CA VAL A 266 7.39 29.06 -8.98
C VAL A 266 8.74 29.24 -8.29
N ILE A 267 9.75 29.78 -8.98
CA ILE A 267 11.08 30.07 -8.42
C ILE A 267 10.97 31.13 -7.32
N ALA A 268 10.20 32.20 -7.53
CA ALA A 268 9.99 33.25 -6.54
C ALA A 268 9.34 32.68 -5.26
N ARG A 269 8.28 31.86 -5.39
CA ARG A 269 7.64 31.17 -4.26
C ARG A 269 8.62 30.23 -3.54
N ALA A 270 9.39 29.45 -4.29
CA ALA A 270 10.37 28.53 -3.70
C ALA A 270 11.46 29.30 -2.93
N ARG A 271 12.02 30.36 -3.48
CA ARG A 271 13.01 31.22 -2.78
C ARG A 271 12.47 31.84 -1.51
N THR A 272 11.21 32.30 -1.52
CA THR A 272 10.53 32.82 -0.33
C THR A 272 10.39 31.76 0.75
N THR A 273 9.94 30.55 0.40
CA THR A 273 9.73 29.46 1.37
C THR A 273 11.02 28.77 1.77
N ILE A 274 12.08 28.85 0.97
CA ILE A 274 13.45 28.45 1.36
C ILE A 274 14.07 29.49 2.28
N GLY A 275 13.78 30.78 2.06
CA GLY A 275 14.39 31.89 2.79
C GLY A 275 15.80 32.25 2.28
N ASP A 276 16.10 31.94 1.02
CA ASP A 276 17.37 32.22 0.35
C ASP A 276 17.07 32.78 -1.06
N PRO A 277 17.20 34.11 -1.25
CA PRO A 277 16.81 34.75 -2.50
C PRO A 277 17.75 34.42 -3.68
N ASP A 278 18.95 33.95 -3.39
CA ASP A 278 19.99 33.72 -4.40
C ASP A 278 20.16 32.23 -4.75
N ILE A 279 19.46 31.33 -4.06
CA ILE A 279 19.60 29.90 -4.28
C ILE A 279 19.26 29.53 -5.74
N PRO A 280 20.13 28.76 -6.41
CA PRO A 280 19.84 28.27 -7.75
C PRO A 280 18.69 27.25 -7.74
N ILE A 281 17.68 27.45 -8.57
CA ILE A 281 16.51 26.57 -8.70
C ILE A 281 16.24 26.30 -10.18
N ARG A 282 16.04 25.02 -10.53
CA ARG A 282 15.53 24.63 -11.84
C ARG A 282 14.16 23.96 -11.68
N VAL A 283 13.14 24.49 -12.30
CA VAL A 283 11.81 23.87 -12.36
C VAL A 283 11.82 22.77 -13.42
N LYS A 284 11.54 21.54 -13.02
CA LYS A 284 11.48 20.37 -13.91
C LYS A 284 10.08 20.17 -14.49
N ALA A 285 9.06 20.30 -13.64
CA ALA A 285 7.66 20.16 -14.05
C ALA A 285 6.73 20.82 -13.03
N VAL A 286 5.54 21.21 -13.49
CA VAL A 286 4.45 21.72 -12.65
C VAL A 286 3.18 20.95 -13.00
N SER A 287 2.40 20.53 -12.00
CA SER A 287 1.14 19.83 -12.20
C SER A 287 0.11 20.24 -11.15
N LYS A 288 -1.16 20.33 -11.58
CA LYS A 288 -2.31 20.55 -10.69
C LYS A 288 -3.05 19.25 -10.44
N TRP A 289 -3.63 19.12 -9.26
CA TRP A 289 -4.48 18.01 -8.92
C TRP A 289 -5.54 18.41 -7.89
N THR A 290 -6.57 17.59 -7.74
CA THR A 290 -7.67 17.82 -6.78
C THR A 290 -7.72 16.73 -5.74
N ILE A 291 -8.03 17.13 -4.51
CA ILE A 291 -8.29 16.21 -3.40
C ILE A 291 -9.69 15.62 -3.58
N ASN A 292 -9.80 14.31 -3.51
CA ASN A 292 -11.05 13.59 -3.60
C ASN A 292 -11.17 12.60 -2.43
N ARG A 293 -12.41 12.28 -2.05
CA ARG A 293 -12.77 11.22 -1.13
C ARG A 293 -13.75 10.30 -1.84
N MET A 294 -13.27 9.16 -2.35
CA MET A 294 -14.09 8.21 -3.11
C MET A 294 -13.75 6.78 -2.73
N VAL A 295 -14.75 5.93 -2.55
CA VAL A 295 -14.57 4.47 -2.33
C VAL A 295 -15.61 3.72 -3.16
N ALA A 296 -15.19 2.67 -3.85
CA ALA A 296 -16.09 1.80 -4.58
C ALA A 296 -16.96 0.96 -3.62
N ARG A 297 -18.26 0.83 -3.92
CA ARG A 297 -19.17 -0.03 -3.15
C ARG A 297 -18.84 -1.50 -3.27
N THR A 298 -18.29 -1.89 -4.41
CA THR A 298 -17.75 -3.22 -4.68
C THR A 298 -16.53 -3.11 -5.58
N MET A 299 -15.56 -3.96 -5.37
CA MET A 299 -14.33 -3.98 -6.17
C MET A 299 -14.32 -5.09 -7.23
N VAL A 300 -15.38 -5.92 -7.29
CA VAL A 300 -15.56 -6.97 -8.31
C VAL A 300 -16.96 -6.94 -8.85
N LYS A 301 -17.09 -7.03 -10.19
CA LYS A 301 -18.36 -7.13 -10.90
C LYS A 301 -18.23 -8.13 -12.06
N GLY A 302 -18.75 -9.34 -11.84
CA GLY A 302 -18.60 -10.43 -12.80
C GLY A 302 -17.14 -10.83 -12.99
N ARG A 303 -16.63 -10.66 -14.20
CA ARG A 303 -15.26 -10.98 -14.62
C ARG A 303 -14.29 -9.81 -14.52
N VAL A 304 -14.73 -8.69 -13.98
CA VAL A 304 -13.92 -7.47 -13.87
C VAL A 304 -13.71 -7.09 -12.41
N ALA A 305 -12.45 -6.91 -12.04
CA ALA A 305 -12.04 -6.33 -10.76
C ALA A 305 -11.47 -4.92 -10.96
N ILE A 306 -11.51 -4.07 -9.93
CA ILE A 306 -10.85 -2.75 -9.93
C ILE A 306 -9.91 -2.64 -8.73
N ALA A 307 -8.80 -1.90 -8.88
CA ALA A 307 -7.77 -1.74 -7.87
C ALA A 307 -7.16 -0.33 -7.88
N GLY A 308 -6.60 0.10 -6.76
CA GLY A 308 -5.96 1.39 -6.60
C GLY A 308 -6.93 2.56 -6.80
N ASP A 309 -6.47 3.66 -7.43
CA ASP A 309 -7.26 4.89 -7.60
C ASP A 309 -8.55 4.69 -8.43
N ALA A 310 -8.68 3.58 -9.16
CA ALA A 310 -9.95 3.20 -9.77
C ALA A 310 -10.99 2.80 -8.72
N ALA A 311 -10.56 2.22 -7.60
CA ALA A 311 -11.42 1.74 -6.53
C ALA A 311 -11.54 2.72 -5.35
N HIS A 312 -10.47 3.46 -5.01
CA HIS A 312 -10.46 4.38 -3.87
C HIS A 312 -9.53 5.58 -4.10
N ARG A 313 -9.97 6.76 -3.65
CA ARG A 313 -9.24 8.03 -3.80
C ARG A 313 -9.34 8.81 -2.50
N HIS A 314 -8.22 9.32 -2.05
CA HIS A 314 -8.14 10.10 -0.81
C HIS A 314 -7.03 11.15 -0.88
N PRO A 315 -6.99 12.11 0.06
CA PRO A 315 -5.84 13.01 0.21
C PRO A 315 -4.53 12.23 0.36
N PRO A 316 -3.37 12.81 -0.01
CA PRO A 316 -2.08 12.14 0.14
C PRO A 316 -1.61 12.00 1.60
N ALA A 317 -2.38 12.50 2.56
CA ALA A 317 -2.13 12.33 3.98
C ALA A 317 -1.90 10.86 4.35
N ASN A 318 -1.02 10.60 5.30
CA ASN A 318 -0.55 9.26 5.71
C ASN A 318 0.30 8.50 4.67
N GLY A 319 0.41 8.95 3.42
CA GLY A 319 1.16 8.24 2.39
C GLY A 319 0.60 6.85 2.02
N LEU A 320 -0.71 6.62 2.18
CA LEU A 320 -1.30 5.28 2.07
C LEU A 320 -1.75 4.88 0.65
N GLY A 321 -1.90 5.81 -0.29
CA GLY A 321 -2.54 5.54 -1.59
C GLY A 321 -1.84 4.49 -2.43
N SER A 322 -0.57 4.67 -2.76
CA SER A 322 0.21 3.69 -3.52
C SER A 322 0.40 2.38 -2.74
N ASN A 323 0.55 2.47 -1.42
CA ASN A 323 0.66 1.33 -0.53
C ASN A 323 -0.60 0.45 -0.57
N THR A 324 -1.78 1.05 -0.44
CA THR A 324 -3.07 0.34 -0.56
C THR A 324 -3.24 -0.27 -1.95
N SER A 325 -2.82 0.44 -3.01
CA SER A 325 -2.84 -0.05 -4.39
C SER A 325 -2.01 -1.32 -4.61
N VAL A 326 -0.81 -1.38 -4.05
CA VAL A 326 0.07 -2.57 -4.09
C VAL A 326 -0.54 -3.73 -3.29
N GLN A 327 -1.14 -3.44 -2.13
CA GLN A 327 -1.80 -4.43 -1.29
C GLN A 327 -3.08 -4.98 -1.93
N ASP A 328 -3.83 -4.16 -2.68
CA ASP A 328 -4.97 -4.63 -3.49
C ASP A 328 -4.51 -5.68 -4.50
N ALA A 329 -3.41 -5.38 -5.21
CA ALA A 329 -2.82 -6.32 -6.17
C ALA A 329 -2.40 -7.64 -5.51
N PHE A 330 -1.80 -7.57 -4.31
CA PHE A 330 -1.34 -8.75 -3.58
C PHE A 330 -2.51 -9.64 -3.12
N ASN A 331 -3.60 -9.05 -2.67
CA ASN A 331 -4.82 -9.78 -2.30
C ASN A 331 -5.54 -10.38 -3.52
N LEU A 332 -5.60 -9.65 -4.65
CA LEU A 332 -6.33 -10.07 -5.85
C LEU A 332 -5.59 -11.15 -6.65
N ALA A 333 -4.28 -11.00 -6.83
CA ALA A 333 -3.52 -11.77 -7.82
C ALA A 333 -3.56 -13.28 -7.58
N TRP A 334 -3.40 -13.75 -6.33
CA TRP A 334 -3.44 -15.18 -6.04
C TRP A 334 -4.84 -15.78 -6.25
N LYS A 335 -5.89 -15.04 -5.89
CA LYS A 335 -7.29 -15.45 -6.08
C LYS A 335 -7.59 -15.61 -7.56
N LEU A 336 -7.21 -14.59 -8.34
CA LEU A 336 -7.39 -14.58 -9.78
C LEU A 336 -6.59 -15.70 -10.46
N ALA A 337 -5.33 -15.91 -10.03
CA ALA A 337 -4.50 -17.00 -10.54
C ALA A 337 -5.12 -18.39 -10.29
N MET A 338 -5.63 -18.66 -9.09
CA MET A 338 -6.29 -19.91 -8.79
C MET A 338 -7.58 -20.11 -9.59
N VAL A 339 -8.38 -19.06 -9.78
CA VAL A 339 -9.61 -19.13 -10.58
C VAL A 339 -9.28 -19.39 -12.06
N VAL A 340 -8.32 -18.67 -12.63
CA VAL A 340 -7.88 -18.86 -14.03
C VAL A 340 -7.34 -20.26 -14.28
N LYS A 341 -6.64 -20.82 -13.31
CA LYS A 341 -6.11 -22.21 -13.38
C LYS A 341 -7.15 -23.28 -13.08
N GLY A 342 -8.40 -22.93 -12.78
CA GLY A 342 -9.46 -23.88 -12.39
C GLY A 342 -9.24 -24.54 -11.03
N GLN A 343 -8.39 -23.98 -10.19
CA GLN A 343 -8.07 -24.46 -8.84
C GLN A 343 -9.05 -23.94 -7.79
N ALA A 344 -9.78 -22.86 -8.11
CA ALA A 344 -10.81 -22.29 -7.25
C ALA A 344 -12.04 -21.88 -8.07
N SER A 345 -13.19 -21.87 -7.41
CA SER A 345 -14.43 -21.34 -7.98
C SER A 345 -14.32 -19.81 -8.20
N PRO A 346 -14.96 -19.25 -9.24
CA PRO A 346 -15.07 -17.79 -9.42
C PRO A 346 -15.63 -17.05 -8.21
N ALA A 347 -16.36 -17.73 -7.32
CA ALA A 347 -16.85 -17.16 -6.06
C ALA A 347 -15.72 -16.63 -5.15
N LEU A 348 -14.49 -17.20 -5.26
CA LEU A 348 -13.33 -16.71 -4.52
C LEU A 348 -13.03 -15.23 -4.82
N LEU A 349 -13.29 -14.74 -6.03
CA LEU A 349 -13.01 -13.35 -6.40
C LEU A 349 -13.88 -12.35 -5.62
N ARG A 350 -15.07 -12.74 -5.17
CA ARG A 350 -15.90 -11.86 -4.31
C ARG A 350 -15.20 -11.51 -3.02
N THR A 351 -14.40 -12.42 -2.48
CA THR A 351 -13.66 -12.19 -1.23
C THR A 351 -12.64 -11.07 -1.35
N TYR A 352 -12.17 -10.73 -2.56
CA TYR A 352 -11.34 -9.55 -2.77
C TYR A 352 -12.10 -8.28 -2.41
N SER A 353 -13.33 -8.14 -2.87
CA SER A 353 -14.18 -7.00 -2.51
C SER A 353 -14.52 -6.99 -1.01
N ASP A 354 -14.92 -8.15 -0.46
CA ASP A 354 -15.29 -8.28 0.95
C ASP A 354 -14.14 -7.89 1.90
N GLU A 355 -12.90 -8.12 1.48
CA GLU A 355 -11.69 -7.87 2.28
C GLU A 355 -11.10 -6.47 2.03
N ARG A 356 -11.06 -6.00 0.78
CA ARG A 356 -10.33 -4.77 0.43
C ARG A 356 -11.20 -3.51 0.47
N GLN A 357 -12.50 -3.62 0.23
CA GLN A 357 -13.40 -2.47 0.33
C GLN A 357 -13.42 -1.87 1.77
N PRO A 358 -13.55 -2.65 2.86
CA PRO A 358 -13.49 -2.10 4.21
C PRO A 358 -12.13 -1.49 4.55
N VAL A 359 -11.02 -2.05 4.02
CA VAL A 359 -9.69 -1.47 4.17
C VAL A 359 -9.60 -0.13 3.44
N ALA A 360 -10.10 -0.05 2.21
CA ALA A 360 -10.14 1.19 1.44
C ALA A 360 -10.94 2.28 2.18
N GLU A 361 -12.09 1.92 2.75
CA GLU A 361 -12.90 2.85 3.55
C GLU A 361 -12.15 3.35 4.80
N THR A 362 -11.49 2.46 5.53
CA THR A 362 -10.67 2.80 6.70
C THR A 362 -9.54 3.76 6.33
N VAL A 363 -8.79 3.47 5.25
CA VAL A 363 -7.68 4.28 4.75
C VAL A 363 -8.16 5.66 4.30
N VAL A 364 -9.23 5.72 3.52
CA VAL A 364 -9.81 6.98 3.04
C VAL A 364 -10.29 7.85 4.20
N ASN A 365 -11.00 7.26 5.17
CA ASN A 365 -11.47 7.99 6.35
C ASN A 365 -10.31 8.47 7.23
N ARG A 366 -9.26 7.65 7.41
CA ARG A 366 -8.05 8.05 8.17
C ARG A 366 -7.36 9.24 7.48
N ALA A 367 -7.17 9.19 6.17
CA ALA A 367 -6.52 10.27 5.43
C ALA A 367 -7.30 11.60 5.53
N ILE A 368 -8.64 11.56 5.42
CA ILE A 368 -9.49 12.75 5.62
C ILE A 368 -9.37 13.29 7.05
N LYS A 369 -9.41 12.41 8.05
CA LYS A 369 -9.26 12.80 9.46
C LYS A 369 -7.89 13.45 9.71
N SER A 370 -6.82 12.91 9.11
CA SER A 370 -5.47 13.48 9.22
C SER A 370 -5.37 14.89 8.65
N VAL A 371 -6.04 15.19 7.53
CA VAL A 371 -6.09 16.58 7.01
C VAL A 371 -6.71 17.52 8.05
N GLY A 372 -7.80 17.13 8.68
CA GLY A 372 -8.43 17.94 9.75
C GLY A 372 -7.53 18.09 10.98
N GLU A 373 -6.75 17.08 11.32
CA GLU A 373 -5.83 17.07 12.46
C GLU A 373 -4.59 17.96 12.25
N MET A 374 -4.35 18.50 11.05
CA MET A 374 -3.33 19.52 10.81
C MET A 374 -3.76 20.94 11.25
N LEU A 375 -5.06 21.23 11.28
CA LEU A 375 -5.59 22.56 11.61
C LEU A 375 -5.18 23.06 13.01
N PRO A 376 -5.07 22.25 14.07
CA PRO A 376 -4.60 22.68 15.37
C PRO A 376 -3.19 23.31 15.36
N ILE A 377 -2.31 22.94 14.41
CA ILE A 377 -0.98 23.55 14.28
C ILE A 377 -1.12 25.02 13.88
N ALA A 378 -1.86 25.31 12.81
CA ALA A 378 -2.10 26.69 12.37
C ALA A 378 -2.75 27.53 13.47
N LYS A 379 -3.73 26.96 14.18
CA LYS A 379 -4.38 27.62 15.33
C LYS A 379 -3.39 27.93 16.47
N ALA A 380 -2.48 27.02 16.79
CA ALA A 380 -1.46 27.24 17.81
C ALA A 380 -0.44 28.32 17.39
N LEU A 381 -0.16 28.43 16.08
CA LEU A 381 0.66 29.50 15.51
C LEU A 381 -0.07 30.85 15.50
N GLY A 382 -1.39 30.87 15.70
CA GLY A 382 -2.24 32.05 15.64
C GLY A 382 -2.53 32.51 14.23
N PHE A 383 -2.48 31.60 13.26
CA PHE A 383 -2.83 31.89 11.88
C PHE A 383 -4.33 31.67 11.64
N SER A 384 -4.92 32.57 10.86
CA SER A 384 -6.33 32.52 10.49
C SER A 384 -6.54 33.05 9.07
N GLU A 385 -7.63 32.61 8.45
CA GLU A 385 -8.06 33.10 7.14
C GLU A 385 -8.33 34.61 7.21
N GLY A 386 -7.88 35.33 6.18
CA GLY A 386 -8.07 36.79 6.09
C GLY A 386 -7.19 37.65 6.99
N GLN A 387 -6.27 37.06 7.75
CA GLN A 387 -5.32 37.76 8.60
C GLN A 387 -4.27 38.51 7.73
N SER A 388 -3.89 39.72 8.13
CA SER A 388 -2.79 40.44 7.47
C SER A 388 -1.43 39.76 7.76
N VAL A 389 -0.44 40.06 6.92
CA VAL A 389 0.93 39.53 7.09
C VAL A 389 1.52 39.99 8.43
N GLU A 390 1.35 41.26 8.78
CA GLU A 390 1.84 41.87 10.02
C GLU A 390 1.20 41.24 11.25
N GLU A 391 -0.12 41.04 11.23
CA GLU A 391 -0.86 40.35 12.31
C GLU A 391 -0.40 38.92 12.47
N GLY A 392 -0.14 38.23 11.37
CA GLY A 392 0.36 36.84 11.38
C GLY A 392 1.76 36.74 11.99
N TRP A 393 2.69 37.62 11.66
CA TRP A 393 4.02 37.67 12.27
C TRP A 393 3.94 38.03 13.76
N ALA A 394 3.15 39.02 14.14
CA ALA A 394 2.93 39.36 15.55
C ALA A 394 2.32 38.18 16.33
N SER A 395 1.40 37.44 15.72
CA SER A 395 0.84 36.24 16.29
C SER A 395 1.89 35.15 16.50
N LEU A 396 2.73 34.90 15.52
CA LEU A 396 3.82 33.92 15.61
C LEU A 396 4.83 34.32 16.70
N ASP A 397 5.22 35.59 16.79
CA ASP A 397 6.11 36.09 17.84
C ASP A 397 5.54 35.89 19.24
N GLY A 398 4.22 35.97 19.41
CA GLY A 398 3.53 35.63 20.66
C GLY A 398 3.71 34.18 21.13
N LEU A 399 4.04 33.25 20.23
CA LEU A 399 4.41 31.87 20.60
C LEU A 399 5.69 31.83 21.45
N PHE A 400 6.61 32.74 21.23
CA PHE A 400 7.92 32.82 21.90
C PHE A 400 7.91 33.72 23.15
N ALA A 401 6.77 34.36 23.47
CA ALA A 401 6.63 35.19 24.66
C ALA A 401 6.86 34.36 25.95
N GLN A 402 7.50 34.98 26.93
CA GLN A 402 7.89 34.33 28.19
C GLN A 402 6.78 34.35 29.27
N ASP A 403 5.60 34.83 28.91
CA ASP A 403 4.43 34.93 29.79
C ASP A 403 3.55 33.65 29.76
N ASP A 404 2.45 33.68 30.50
CA ASP A 404 1.49 32.57 30.57
C ASP A 404 0.79 32.30 29.25
N ALA A 405 0.56 33.33 28.43
CA ALA A 405 -0.07 33.18 27.12
C ALA A 405 0.88 32.43 26.15
N GLY A 406 2.15 32.81 26.11
CA GLY A 406 3.16 32.11 25.33
C GLY A 406 3.33 30.63 25.79
N ARG A 407 3.35 30.38 27.11
CA ARG A 407 3.41 28.99 27.63
C ARG A 407 2.21 28.14 27.19
N LYS A 408 0.98 28.67 27.26
CA LYS A 408 -0.24 28.00 26.80
C LYS A 408 -0.20 27.69 25.30
N ARG A 409 0.29 28.63 24.49
CA ARG A 409 0.41 28.44 23.04
C ARG A 409 1.45 27.38 22.69
N ARG A 410 2.62 27.39 23.34
CA ARG A 410 3.63 26.35 23.13
C ARG A 410 3.13 24.96 23.52
N LYS A 411 2.35 24.86 24.61
CA LYS A 411 1.68 23.60 24.97
C LYS A 411 0.70 23.18 23.90
N ALA A 412 -0.15 24.07 23.40
CA ALA A 412 -1.12 23.78 22.33
C ALA A 412 -0.40 23.32 21.05
N LEU A 413 0.73 23.93 20.70
CA LEU A 413 1.54 23.51 19.57
C LEU A 413 2.14 22.10 19.80
N ALA A 414 2.67 21.82 20.97
CA ALA A 414 3.20 20.50 21.30
C ALA A 414 2.10 19.42 21.19
N ASP A 415 0.91 19.69 21.73
CA ASP A 415 -0.25 18.78 21.64
C ASP A 415 -0.69 18.59 20.15
N ALA A 416 -0.68 19.66 19.34
CA ALA A 416 -1.02 19.60 17.92
C ALA A 416 0.01 18.84 17.10
N VAL A 417 1.29 18.95 17.43
CA VAL A 417 2.38 18.18 16.78
C VAL A 417 2.31 16.71 17.19
N GLU A 418 2.05 16.41 18.47
CA GLU A 418 1.89 15.02 18.94
C GLU A 418 0.70 14.33 18.24
N LEU A 419 -0.37 15.06 17.94
CA LEU A 419 -1.51 14.56 17.16
C LEU A 419 -1.10 14.08 15.76
N GLN A 420 -0.02 14.62 15.18
CA GLN A 420 0.48 14.22 13.86
C GLN A 420 1.08 12.79 13.84
N ASN A 421 1.23 12.13 14.99
CA ASN A 421 1.55 10.71 15.01
C ASN A 421 0.51 9.87 14.26
N TYR A 422 -0.76 10.27 14.26
CA TYR A 422 -1.82 9.60 13.49
C TYR A 422 -1.67 9.75 11.96
N GLN A 423 -0.85 10.69 11.51
CA GLN A 423 -0.49 10.82 10.10
C GLN A 423 0.83 10.13 9.76
N PHE A 424 1.84 10.20 10.63
CA PHE A 424 3.22 9.85 10.29
C PHE A 424 3.77 8.63 11.03
N ASN A 425 3.00 8.07 11.97
CA ASN A 425 3.32 6.87 12.73
C ASN A 425 2.08 5.98 12.93
N CYS A 426 1.19 5.92 11.94
CA CYS A 426 -0.08 5.16 12.00
C CYS A 426 0.12 3.66 11.72
N HIS A 427 1.05 3.06 12.41
CA HIS A 427 1.55 1.71 12.20
C HIS A 427 0.46 0.64 12.26
N GLY A 428 -0.54 0.83 13.14
CA GLY A 428 -1.67 -0.07 13.24
C GLY A 428 -2.58 -0.01 12.00
N VAL A 429 -2.78 1.18 11.41
CA VAL A 429 -3.54 1.31 10.16
C VAL A 429 -2.80 0.65 8.99
N GLU A 430 -1.48 0.72 8.99
CA GLU A 430 -0.64 0.17 7.92
C GLU A 430 -0.55 -1.36 7.96
N LEU A 431 -0.36 -1.96 9.14
CA LEU A 431 -0.13 -3.39 9.33
C LEU A 431 -1.30 -4.13 9.97
N GLY A 432 -2.13 -3.46 10.75
CA GLY A 432 -3.20 -4.06 11.56
C GLY A 432 -4.47 -4.42 10.78
N GLN A 433 -4.41 -4.47 9.45
CA GLN A 433 -5.54 -4.87 8.62
C GLN A 433 -5.93 -6.33 8.92
N HIS A 434 -7.23 -6.59 8.99
CA HIS A 434 -7.76 -7.95 9.14
C HIS A 434 -8.96 -8.16 8.20
N TYR A 435 -9.12 -9.39 7.76
CA TYR A 435 -10.13 -9.75 6.77
C TYR A 435 -11.26 -10.58 7.37
N THR A 436 -12.46 -10.36 6.85
CA THR A 436 -13.64 -11.16 7.15
C THR A 436 -14.32 -11.50 5.83
N SER A 437 -14.16 -12.74 5.39
CA SER A 437 -14.74 -13.23 4.14
C SER A 437 -14.91 -14.76 4.18
N SER A 438 -15.46 -15.35 3.13
CA SER A 438 -15.52 -16.81 3.00
C SER A 438 -14.15 -17.47 2.80
N ALA A 439 -13.10 -16.70 2.43
CA ALA A 439 -11.72 -17.17 2.33
C ALA A 439 -10.98 -17.16 3.69
N ILE A 440 -11.69 -16.87 4.77
CA ILE A 440 -11.23 -16.99 6.17
C ILE A 440 -12.15 -17.93 6.91
N VAL A 441 -11.58 -18.96 7.54
CA VAL A 441 -12.32 -19.94 8.35
C VAL A 441 -12.01 -19.66 9.83
N ARG A 442 -12.98 -19.09 10.53
CA ARG A 442 -12.83 -18.74 11.94
C ARG A 442 -12.76 -19.99 12.81
N ASP A 443 -11.92 -19.95 13.83
CA ASP A 443 -11.75 -20.96 14.86
C ASP A 443 -12.67 -20.76 16.09
N GLY A 444 -13.51 -19.72 16.06
CA GLY A 444 -14.37 -19.33 17.17
C GLY A 444 -13.74 -18.29 18.11
N ALA A 445 -12.44 -18.03 18.00
CA ALA A 445 -11.79 -17.00 18.77
C ALA A 445 -12.22 -15.59 18.32
N THR A 446 -12.27 -14.68 19.27
CA THR A 446 -12.42 -13.24 19.00
C THR A 446 -11.06 -12.61 18.77
N PHE A 447 -11.01 -11.55 17.95
CA PHE A 447 -9.79 -10.76 17.83
C PHE A 447 -9.36 -10.24 19.20
N PRO A 448 -8.07 -10.30 19.53
CA PRO A 448 -7.56 -9.75 20.78
C PRO A 448 -7.90 -8.27 20.90
N ILE A 449 -8.29 -7.84 22.11
CA ILE A 449 -8.52 -6.42 22.38
C ILE A 449 -7.16 -5.73 22.43
N PRO A 450 -6.93 -4.69 21.59
CA PRO A 450 -5.66 -3.98 21.59
C PRO A 450 -5.35 -3.36 22.95
N SER A 451 -4.15 -3.57 23.46
CA SER A 451 -3.68 -2.98 24.73
C SER A 451 -3.22 -1.51 24.57
N ARG A 452 -2.96 -1.09 23.34
CA ARG A 452 -2.53 0.26 22.96
C ARG A 452 -3.43 0.75 21.83
N ASP A 453 -3.37 2.05 21.50
CA ASP A 453 -4.16 2.64 20.42
C ASP A 453 -4.00 1.85 19.11
N PRO A 454 -5.09 1.29 18.53
CA PRO A 454 -5.01 0.41 17.36
C PRO A 454 -4.72 1.14 16.04
N GLU A 455 -4.86 2.46 15.97
CA GLU A 455 -4.44 3.23 14.80
C GLU A 455 -2.92 3.47 14.83
N LEU A 456 -2.35 3.70 16.01
CA LEU A 456 -0.92 4.03 16.18
C LEU A 456 -0.02 2.79 16.28
N TYR A 457 -0.54 1.68 16.81
CA TYR A 457 0.29 0.52 17.14
C TYR A 457 -0.23 -0.75 16.47
N TYR A 458 0.69 -1.49 15.85
CA TYR A 458 0.38 -2.83 15.35
C TYR A 458 0.30 -3.82 16.51
N HIS A 459 -0.69 -4.70 16.45
CA HIS A 459 -0.90 -5.79 17.42
C HIS A 459 -0.84 -7.13 16.68
N PRO A 460 0.30 -7.85 16.75
CA PRO A 460 0.46 -9.12 16.08
C PRO A 460 -0.47 -10.18 16.69
N THR A 461 -1.08 -11.00 15.84
CA THR A 461 -1.92 -12.15 16.22
C THR A 461 -1.99 -13.15 15.08
N THR A 462 -2.18 -14.42 15.37
CA THR A 462 -2.47 -15.47 14.40
C THR A 462 -3.98 -15.76 14.29
N THR A 463 -4.83 -14.92 14.88
CA THR A 463 -6.29 -15.05 14.73
C THR A 463 -6.66 -15.03 13.24
N PRO A 464 -7.50 -15.99 12.74
CA PRO A 464 -7.87 -16.06 11.34
C PRO A 464 -8.43 -14.74 10.80
N GLY A 465 -7.85 -14.27 9.71
CA GLY A 465 -8.11 -12.96 9.10
C GLY A 465 -7.04 -11.91 9.38
N ALA A 466 -6.14 -12.10 10.35
CA ALA A 466 -4.96 -11.27 10.55
C ALA A 466 -3.82 -11.66 9.59
N SER A 467 -2.92 -10.73 9.35
CA SER A 467 -1.64 -11.06 8.71
C SER A 467 -0.78 -11.89 9.65
N ILE A 468 -0.06 -12.90 9.12
CA ILE A 468 0.89 -13.68 9.93
C ILE A 468 1.93 -12.75 10.57
N PRO A 469 2.19 -12.85 11.88
CA PRO A 469 3.20 -12.06 12.55
C PRO A 469 4.61 -12.35 12.06
N HIS A 470 5.45 -11.30 12.02
CA HIS A 470 6.89 -11.46 11.85
C HIS A 470 7.52 -12.04 13.11
N ALA A 471 8.36 -13.04 12.94
CA ALA A 471 9.31 -13.53 13.94
C ALA A 471 10.59 -13.96 13.23
N TRP A 472 11.74 -13.80 13.89
CA TRP A 472 12.99 -14.30 13.35
C TRP A 472 13.14 -15.79 13.62
N ILE A 473 13.37 -16.56 12.56
CA ILE A 473 13.53 -18.02 12.55
C ILE A 473 14.91 -18.34 12.01
N GLN A 474 15.58 -19.35 12.58
CA GLN A 474 16.76 -19.94 11.98
C GLN A 474 16.33 -21.02 10.98
N ARG A 475 16.84 -20.96 9.76
CA ARG A 475 16.62 -21.97 8.72
C ARG A 475 17.91 -22.27 7.99
N ASP A 476 18.37 -23.51 8.05
CA ASP A 476 19.60 -23.97 7.39
C ASP A 476 20.82 -23.08 7.70
N GLY A 477 20.96 -22.63 8.94
CA GLY A 477 22.03 -21.73 9.40
C GLY A 477 21.88 -20.26 9.03
N THR A 478 20.76 -19.88 8.41
CA THR A 478 20.46 -18.51 8.01
C THR A 478 19.26 -17.97 8.79
N GLN A 479 19.33 -16.73 9.22
CA GLN A 479 18.18 -16.04 9.84
C GLN A 479 17.19 -15.61 8.76
N VAL A 480 15.94 -16.04 8.87
CA VAL A 480 14.82 -15.70 7.98
C VAL A 480 13.62 -15.24 8.81
N SER A 481 12.71 -14.51 8.19
CA SER A 481 11.44 -14.15 8.80
C SER A 481 10.41 -15.28 8.63
N THR A 482 9.43 -15.38 9.54
CA THR A 482 8.21 -16.17 9.30
C THR A 482 7.55 -15.80 7.97
N LEU A 483 7.65 -14.53 7.52
CA LEU A 483 7.14 -14.06 6.24
C LEU A 483 7.87 -14.67 5.02
N ASP A 484 9.10 -15.17 5.21
CA ASP A 484 9.87 -15.86 4.14
C ASP A 484 9.50 -17.33 4.02
N LEU A 485 8.83 -17.88 5.03
CA LEU A 485 8.34 -19.25 5.02
C LEU A 485 7.00 -19.39 4.28
N VAL A 486 6.27 -18.29 4.09
CA VAL A 486 4.90 -18.21 3.56
C VAL A 486 4.81 -17.33 2.31
N GLY A 487 3.65 -17.29 1.67
CA GLY A 487 3.42 -16.42 0.50
C GLY A 487 3.83 -17.05 -0.82
N GLN A 488 4.32 -16.26 -1.75
CA GLN A 488 4.82 -16.67 -3.08
C GLN A 488 3.83 -17.54 -3.90
N GLY A 489 2.53 -17.24 -3.76
CA GLY A 489 1.47 -17.88 -4.53
C GLY A 489 0.96 -19.21 -3.99
N ALA A 490 1.51 -19.73 -2.86
CA ALA A 490 1.11 -21.00 -2.27
C ALA A 490 0.47 -20.83 -0.87
N PHE A 491 -0.44 -21.72 -0.51
CA PHE A 491 -0.83 -21.89 0.88
C PHE A 491 0.32 -22.50 1.68
N THR A 492 0.42 -22.18 2.96
CA THR A 492 1.46 -22.74 3.83
C THR A 492 0.87 -23.16 5.16
N VAL A 493 1.19 -24.36 5.60
CA VAL A 493 0.94 -24.86 6.95
C VAL A 493 2.20 -24.66 7.78
N LEU A 494 2.09 -23.90 8.88
CA LEU A 494 3.12 -23.78 9.90
C LEU A 494 2.71 -24.58 11.12
N THR A 495 3.61 -25.44 11.63
CA THR A 495 3.41 -26.25 12.82
C THR A 495 4.71 -26.27 13.64
N GLY A 496 4.75 -27.04 14.73
CA GLY A 496 5.93 -27.22 15.56
C GLY A 496 6.08 -28.67 16.04
N ALA A 497 6.75 -28.83 17.19
CA ALA A 497 7.03 -30.14 17.74
C ALA A 497 5.75 -30.97 17.96
N GLY A 498 5.77 -32.21 17.49
CA GLY A 498 4.62 -33.12 17.56
C GLY A 498 3.54 -32.89 16.50
N GLY A 499 3.69 -31.91 15.61
CA GLY A 499 2.73 -31.55 14.57
C GLY A 499 3.02 -32.17 13.20
N HIS A 500 3.92 -33.16 13.07
CA HIS A 500 4.34 -33.68 11.77
C HIS A 500 3.19 -34.25 10.92
N ALA A 501 2.11 -34.74 11.56
CA ALA A 501 0.92 -35.19 10.84
C ALA A 501 0.26 -34.09 9.99
N TRP A 502 0.47 -32.78 10.30
CA TRP A 502 0.05 -31.70 9.46
C TRP A 502 0.85 -31.56 8.17
N LEU A 503 2.15 -31.96 8.19
CA LEU A 503 3.00 -31.97 7.00
C LEU A 503 2.49 -33.00 5.98
N ASP A 504 2.19 -34.20 6.46
CA ASP A 504 1.61 -35.26 5.64
C ASP A 504 0.23 -34.90 5.12
N ALA A 505 -0.60 -34.32 5.98
CA ALA A 505 -1.92 -33.82 5.62
C ALA A 505 -1.88 -32.72 4.54
N ALA A 506 -0.94 -31.78 4.65
CA ALA A 506 -0.74 -30.71 3.65
C ALA A 506 -0.38 -31.30 2.28
N LYS A 507 0.54 -32.29 2.25
CA LYS A 507 0.91 -32.96 1.01
C LYS A 507 -0.28 -33.71 0.41
N GLN A 508 -0.96 -34.53 1.20
CA GLN A 508 -2.11 -35.34 0.76
C GLN A 508 -3.21 -34.43 0.18
N VAL A 509 -3.61 -33.40 0.92
CA VAL A 509 -4.69 -32.50 0.51
C VAL A 509 -4.26 -31.63 -0.69
N GLY A 510 -2.98 -31.23 -0.76
CA GLY A 510 -2.42 -30.53 -1.91
C GLY A 510 -2.55 -31.36 -3.20
N ASP A 511 -2.19 -32.64 -3.14
CA ASP A 511 -2.31 -33.57 -4.25
C ASP A 511 -3.80 -33.75 -4.65
N GLU A 512 -4.71 -33.88 -3.69
CA GLU A 512 -6.15 -34.02 -3.93
C GLU A 512 -6.76 -32.81 -4.63
N PHE A 513 -6.35 -31.58 -4.25
CA PHE A 513 -6.87 -30.33 -4.82
C PHE A 513 -6.11 -29.86 -6.07
N GLY A 514 -4.97 -30.47 -6.38
CA GLY A 514 -4.09 -30.04 -7.46
C GLY A 514 -3.51 -28.64 -7.22
N ILE A 515 -3.18 -28.33 -5.96
CA ILE A 515 -2.56 -27.08 -5.53
C ILE A 515 -1.30 -27.34 -4.71
N GLU A 516 -0.36 -26.40 -4.75
CA GLU A 516 0.78 -26.45 -3.82
C GLU A 516 0.33 -25.99 -2.43
N ILE A 517 0.55 -26.86 -1.43
CA ILE A 517 0.47 -26.51 -0.01
C ILE A 517 1.83 -26.77 0.59
N ARG A 518 2.56 -25.71 0.90
CA ARG A 518 3.82 -25.82 1.62
C ARG A 518 3.55 -26.17 3.08
N ALA A 519 4.48 -26.89 3.69
CA ALA A 519 4.37 -27.23 5.09
C ALA A 519 5.74 -27.11 5.76
N VAL A 520 5.79 -26.43 6.89
CA VAL A 520 7.03 -26.16 7.62
C VAL A 520 6.81 -26.44 9.10
N SER A 521 7.66 -27.31 9.68
CA SER A 521 7.78 -27.45 11.14
C SER A 521 8.85 -26.49 11.66
N ILE A 522 8.48 -25.65 12.63
CA ILE A 522 9.41 -24.76 13.36
C ILE A 522 9.67 -25.41 14.71
N GLU A 523 10.78 -26.16 14.79
CA GLU A 523 11.03 -27.10 15.89
C GLU A 523 12.50 -27.16 16.28
N HIS A 524 12.80 -27.11 17.56
CA HIS A 524 14.16 -27.29 18.07
C HIS A 524 14.72 -28.69 17.70
N GLY A 525 16.00 -28.72 17.32
CA GLY A 525 16.67 -29.95 16.88
C GLY A 525 16.53 -30.26 15.39
N THR A 526 15.83 -29.39 14.63
CA THR A 526 15.77 -29.44 13.16
C THR A 526 16.54 -28.26 12.54
N SER A 527 16.59 -28.21 11.20
CA SER A 527 17.21 -27.07 10.50
C SER A 527 16.37 -25.79 10.54
N THR A 528 15.09 -25.87 10.94
CA THR A 528 14.18 -24.72 11.04
C THR A 528 13.64 -24.61 12.46
N PHE A 529 14.09 -23.60 13.21
CA PHE A 529 13.70 -23.45 14.61
C PHE A 529 13.65 -21.98 15.05
N ASP A 530 12.84 -21.72 16.08
CA ASP A 530 12.67 -20.43 16.73
C ASP A 530 13.77 -20.21 17.80
N ALA A 531 14.88 -19.59 17.39
CA ALA A 531 16.04 -19.40 18.26
C ALA A 531 15.79 -18.46 19.44
N TYR A 532 14.89 -17.49 19.27
CA TYR A 532 14.63 -16.43 20.27
C TYR A 532 13.30 -16.61 21.01
N GLY A 533 12.49 -17.59 20.62
CA GLY A 533 11.14 -17.78 21.16
C GLY A 533 10.15 -16.71 20.74
N ASP A 534 10.43 -15.96 19.66
CA ASP A 534 9.55 -14.91 19.17
C ASP A 534 8.29 -15.47 18.51
N TRP A 535 8.45 -16.50 17.70
CA TRP A 535 7.32 -17.20 17.10
C TRP A 535 6.48 -17.91 18.17
N ALA A 536 7.12 -18.59 19.13
CA ALA A 536 6.44 -19.27 20.22
C ALA A 536 5.55 -18.31 21.04
N ARG A 537 5.96 -17.06 21.22
CA ARG A 537 5.15 -16.04 21.91
C ARG A 537 3.98 -15.49 21.07
N GLN A 538 4.09 -15.51 19.74
CA GLN A 538 3.14 -14.88 18.83
C GLN A 538 2.19 -15.84 18.14
N ARG A 539 2.50 -17.13 18.08
CA ARG A 539 1.73 -18.14 17.33
C ARG A 539 0.34 -18.43 17.90
N GLU A 540 0.12 -18.16 19.20
CA GLU A 540 -1.18 -18.34 19.91
C GLU A 540 -1.82 -19.74 19.74
N ILE A 541 -1.03 -20.76 19.51
CA ILE A 541 -1.42 -22.17 19.40
C ILE A 541 -0.37 -23.03 20.11
N GLU A 542 -0.74 -24.28 20.41
CA GLU A 542 0.20 -25.28 20.96
C GLU A 542 1.27 -25.68 19.93
N ASP A 543 2.37 -26.29 20.38
CA ASP A 543 3.47 -26.71 19.51
C ASP A 543 3.00 -27.62 18.37
N HIS A 544 2.10 -28.55 18.67
CA HIS A 544 1.53 -29.52 17.73
C HIS A 544 0.27 -29.02 17.00
N GLY A 545 -0.16 -27.77 17.25
CA GLY A 545 -1.20 -27.10 16.46
C GLY A 545 -0.70 -26.72 15.07
N CYS A 546 -1.54 -26.05 14.28
CA CYS A 546 -1.11 -25.51 13.01
C CYS A 546 -1.77 -24.17 12.67
N VAL A 547 -1.06 -23.36 11.87
CA VAL A 547 -1.58 -22.16 11.24
C VAL A 547 -1.55 -22.37 9.72
N LEU A 548 -2.72 -22.27 9.06
CA LEU A 548 -2.82 -22.24 7.61
C LEU A 548 -2.77 -20.80 7.12
N VAL A 549 -1.74 -20.47 6.37
CA VAL A 549 -1.50 -19.13 5.83
C VAL A 549 -1.81 -19.11 4.33
N ARG A 550 -2.51 -18.06 3.89
CA ARG A 550 -2.85 -17.80 2.48
C ARG A 550 -1.63 -17.29 1.70
N PRO A 551 -1.72 -17.35 0.34
CA PRO A 551 -0.67 -16.83 -0.53
C PRO A 551 -0.35 -15.34 -0.33
N ASP A 552 -1.27 -14.55 0.19
CA ASP A 552 -1.10 -13.12 0.54
C ASP A 552 -0.69 -12.87 2.01
N ARG A 553 -0.20 -13.94 2.68
CA ARG A 553 0.33 -13.91 4.05
C ARG A 553 -0.70 -13.63 5.15
N PHE A 554 -1.99 -13.78 4.87
CA PHE A 554 -3.04 -13.72 5.89
C PHE A 554 -3.36 -15.12 6.41
N VAL A 555 -3.64 -15.23 7.70
CA VAL A 555 -4.06 -16.48 8.34
C VAL A 555 -5.45 -16.85 7.84
N ALA A 556 -5.54 -17.96 7.11
CA ALA A 556 -6.82 -18.48 6.62
C ALA A 556 -7.59 -19.22 7.69
N TRP A 557 -6.86 -19.95 8.55
CA TRP A 557 -7.38 -20.81 9.59
C TRP A 557 -6.25 -21.25 10.54
N ARG A 558 -6.59 -21.68 11.75
CA ARG A 558 -5.65 -22.33 12.66
C ARG A 558 -6.33 -23.45 13.45
N SER A 559 -5.56 -24.41 13.93
CA SER A 559 -5.94 -25.41 14.92
C SER A 559 -5.06 -25.22 16.14
N GLU A 560 -5.69 -25.04 17.30
CA GLU A 560 -4.97 -24.82 18.57
C GLU A 560 -4.04 -26.00 18.90
N ALA A 561 -4.51 -27.22 18.62
CA ALA A 561 -3.79 -28.48 18.87
C ALA A 561 -3.85 -29.39 17.65
N LEU A 562 -3.13 -30.51 17.69
CA LEU A 562 -3.22 -31.57 16.66
C LEU A 562 -4.63 -32.13 16.62
N ALA A 563 -5.26 -32.09 15.45
CA ALA A 563 -6.57 -32.68 15.25
C ALA A 563 -6.48 -34.21 15.13
N ASP A 564 -7.55 -34.91 15.49
CA ASP A 564 -7.64 -36.37 15.30
C ASP A 564 -7.51 -36.80 13.83
N ASP A 565 -8.01 -35.96 12.91
CA ASP A 565 -7.91 -36.12 11.46
C ASP A 565 -7.42 -34.81 10.81
N PRO A 566 -6.09 -34.57 10.76
CA PRO A 566 -5.50 -33.36 10.18
C PRO A 566 -5.84 -33.19 8.70
N ALA A 567 -5.82 -34.27 7.92
CA ALA A 567 -6.13 -34.22 6.49
C ALA A 567 -7.61 -33.86 6.25
N GLY A 568 -8.54 -34.44 7.00
CA GLY A 568 -9.96 -34.09 6.94
C GLY A 568 -10.21 -32.65 7.39
N ALA A 569 -9.50 -32.14 8.39
CA ALA A 569 -9.59 -30.77 8.83
C ALA A 569 -9.15 -29.80 7.73
N LEU A 570 -7.97 -29.96 7.15
CA LEU A 570 -7.45 -29.16 6.04
C LEU A 570 -8.35 -29.24 4.80
N ARG A 571 -8.86 -30.43 4.47
CA ARG A 571 -9.78 -30.62 3.33
C ARG A 571 -11.06 -29.80 3.51
N ARG A 572 -11.68 -29.82 4.68
CA ARG A 572 -12.88 -29.02 4.96
C ARG A 572 -12.61 -27.51 4.83
N VAL A 573 -11.49 -27.06 5.37
CA VAL A 573 -11.08 -25.64 5.32
C VAL A 573 -10.84 -25.20 3.88
N LEU A 574 -10.04 -25.94 3.12
CA LEU A 574 -9.71 -25.58 1.73
C LEU A 574 -10.91 -25.70 0.80
N SER A 575 -11.79 -26.71 0.98
CA SER A 575 -13.06 -26.80 0.24
C SER A 575 -13.92 -25.55 0.42
N ARG A 576 -13.97 -25.01 1.63
CA ARG A 576 -14.69 -23.77 1.90
C ARG A 576 -14.04 -22.55 1.25
N ILE A 577 -12.71 -22.41 1.37
CA ILE A 577 -11.96 -21.26 0.82
C ILE A 577 -12.03 -21.25 -0.71
N LEU A 578 -11.82 -22.41 -1.35
CA LEU A 578 -11.74 -22.55 -2.80
C LEU A 578 -13.11 -22.76 -3.48
N GLY A 579 -14.17 -22.76 -2.71
CA GLY A 579 -15.55 -22.87 -3.23
C GLY A 579 -15.89 -24.23 -3.82
N GLY A 580 -15.35 -25.32 -3.26
CA GLY A 580 -15.66 -26.70 -3.65
C GLY A 580 -15.04 -27.18 -4.98
N ALA A 581 -14.21 -26.37 -5.63
CA ALA A 581 -13.60 -26.72 -6.92
C ALA A 581 -12.72 -27.99 -6.85
N GLY A 582 -12.00 -28.21 -5.74
CA GLY A 582 -11.22 -29.44 -5.51
C GLY A 582 -12.08 -30.70 -5.43
N GLN A 583 -13.26 -30.59 -4.82
CA GLN A 583 -14.18 -31.74 -4.68
C GLN A 583 -14.78 -32.20 -6.02
N ALA A 584 -15.00 -31.26 -6.94
CA ALA A 584 -15.46 -31.57 -8.30
C ALA A 584 -14.39 -32.34 -9.08
N ARG A 585 -13.12 -32.08 -8.87
CA ARG A 585 -11.99 -32.75 -9.54
C ARG A 585 -11.80 -34.16 -9.01
N VAL A 586 -11.82 -34.33 -7.68
CA VAL A 586 -11.76 -35.65 -7.02
C VAL A 586 -12.93 -36.55 -7.46
N ASN A 587 -14.12 -35.97 -7.59
CA ASN A 587 -15.29 -36.72 -8.04
C ASN A 587 -15.21 -37.08 -9.54
N ALA A 588 -14.61 -36.22 -10.38
CA ALA A 588 -14.39 -36.45 -11.79
C ALA A 588 -13.32 -37.56 -12.02
N ASP A 589 -12.22 -37.51 -11.28
CA ASP A 589 -11.15 -38.51 -11.33
C ASP A 589 -11.61 -39.87 -10.79
N ALA A 590 -12.42 -39.87 -9.72
CA ALA A 590 -13.03 -41.10 -9.19
C ALA A 590 -14.07 -41.71 -10.15
N ALA A 591 -14.84 -40.87 -10.86
CA ALA A 591 -15.76 -41.33 -11.88
C ALA A 591 -15.02 -41.91 -13.11
N ALA A 592 -13.94 -41.24 -13.55
CA ALA A 592 -13.10 -41.72 -14.66
C ALA A 592 -12.37 -43.03 -14.34
N LEU A 593 -11.95 -43.23 -13.07
CA LEU A 593 -11.37 -44.48 -12.58
C LEU A 593 -12.41 -45.59 -12.40
N ALA A 594 -13.68 -45.26 -12.21
CA ALA A 594 -14.76 -46.24 -12.10
C ALA A 594 -15.31 -46.68 -13.49
N GLU A 595 -15.05 -45.87 -14.54
CA GLU A 595 -15.42 -46.16 -15.94
C GLU A 595 -14.27 -46.85 -16.72
N ALA A 596 -13.06 -46.92 -16.18
CA ALA A 596 -11.89 -47.62 -16.74
C ALA A 596 -11.72 -49.02 -16.12
#